data_4a9899c4542374e11d948430db7d0785
#
_entry.id   4a9899c4542374e11d948430db7d0785
#
_cell.length_a   1.000
_cell.length_b   1.000
_cell.length_c   1.000
_cell.angle_alpha   90.00
_cell.angle_beta   90.00
_cell.angle_gamma   90.00
#
_symmetry.space_group_name_H-M   'P 1'
#
loop_
_entity.id
_entity.type
_entity.pdbx_description
1 polymer ?
#
loop_
_entity_poly.entity_id
_entity_poly.type
_entity_poly.pdbx_seq_one_letter_code
_entity_poly.pdbx_strand_id
1 'polypeptide(L)'
;MGAGSGDITLENFDVALEFLTRTGPVNIGLIGGEPTLHPHFDEIVRRAVACENVTMLTVYTNGLLIEKHADVLSLPKVTLLVNWNAPNELREGAFEQIKRGVDELVFNRDMRRRINLGLNLHGETMEYGYMLDLLERHGFDKVRISLTVPEFPEGCGQNAIERFRACKPFLLKMFADMDAIGVLPYYDCNRPPWCIWSDEEKQWLRDLAARHGADECTLVDTESFCRPVIDVLPDLRAVRCFGMSAFEKADIRDYANINDLVAHFMRRIDRPAYRIKAMPECENCHLRRTWLCCQGCMGYKMVEIEKMNAERGE
;
A
#
# COMPACT_ATOMS: atom_id res chain seq x y z
N MET A 1 -0.52 4.62 -16.00
CA MET A 1 -1.38 5.24 -14.98
C MET A 1 -2.71 5.62 -15.61
N GLY A 2 -3.71 4.76 -15.48
CA GLY A 2 -5.05 4.95 -16.06
C GLY A 2 -6.10 5.38 -15.02
N ALA A 3 -5.74 6.24 -14.07
CA ALA A 3 -6.69 6.91 -13.23
C ALA A 3 -7.45 7.96 -14.05
N GLY A 4 -8.71 8.22 -13.73
CA GLY A 4 -9.53 9.22 -14.40
C GLY A 4 -8.76 10.54 -14.54
N SER A 5 -8.88 11.17 -15.71
CA SER A 5 -8.14 12.40 -16.02
C SER A 5 -8.71 13.56 -15.21
N GLY A 6 -8.01 13.99 -14.20
CA GLY A 6 -8.32 15.21 -13.43
C GLY A 6 -8.29 15.00 -11.91
N ASP A 7 -8.30 16.13 -11.21
CA ASP A 7 -8.40 16.18 -9.76
C ASP A 7 -9.85 15.93 -9.32
N ILE A 8 -10.03 15.35 -8.12
CA ILE A 8 -11.36 15.22 -7.54
C ILE A 8 -11.93 16.61 -7.20
N THR A 9 -13.17 16.88 -7.53
CA THR A 9 -13.82 18.12 -7.09
C THR A 9 -14.17 18.04 -5.60
N LEU A 10 -14.30 19.20 -4.94
CA LEU A 10 -14.71 19.20 -3.52
C LEU A 10 -16.10 18.57 -3.32
N GLU A 11 -17.01 18.71 -4.29
CA GLU A 11 -18.32 18.07 -4.27
C GLU A 11 -18.21 16.54 -4.34
N ASN A 12 -17.41 16.02 -5.28
CA ASN A 12 -17.19 14.58 -5.38
C ASN A 12 -16.44 14.04 -4.17
N PHE A 13 -15.52 14.83 -3.60
CA PHE A 13 -14.84 14.44 -2.35
C PHE A 13 -15.85 14.30 -1.20
N ASP A 14 -16.78 15.23 -1.04
CA ASP A 14 -17.82 15.16 0.00
C ASP A 14 -18.74 13.94 -0.19
N VAL A 15 -19.13 13.63 -1.45
CA VAL A 15 -19.89 12.42 -1.78
C VAL A 15 -19.12 11.14 -1.43
N ALA A 16 -17.84 11.10 -1.80
CA ALA A 16 -16.97 9.94 -1.49
C ALA A 16 -16.78 9.80 0.03
N LEU A 17 -16.54 10.90 0.75
CA LEU A 17 -16.36 10.90 2.20
C LEU A 17 -17.63 10.41 2.91
N GLU A 18 -18.80 10.90 2.53
CA GLU A 18 -20.08 10.44 3.07
C GLU A 18 -20.28 8.94 2.82
N PHE A 19 -20.04 8.47 1.59
CA PHE A 19 -20.17 7.06 1.25
C PHE A 19 -19.24 6.16 2.09
N LEU A 20 -17.97 6.52 2.21
CA LEU A 20 -16.97 5.74 2.95
C LEU A 20 -17.26 5.71 4.45
N THR A 21 -17.82 6.78 5.01
CA THR A 21 -18.06 6.91 6.45
C THR A 21 -19.48 6.50 6.88
N ARG A 22 -20.36 6.15 5.95
CA ARG A 22 -21.78 5.83 6.21
C ARG A 22 -21.98 4.66 7.15
N THR A 23 -21.06 3.69 7.17
CA THR A 23 -21.18 2.50 8.01
C THR A 23 -20.47 2.62 9.37
N GLY A 24 -19.91 3.76 9.69
CA GLY A 24 -19.23 4.04 10.97
C GLY A 24 -17.77 4.46 10.82
N PRO A 25 -16.99 4.34 11.89
CA PRO A 25 -15.59 4.79 11.91
C PRO A 25 -14.72 4.10 10.87
N VAL A 26 -13.88 4.88 10.17
CA VAL A 26 -13.03 4.41 9.09
C VAL A 26 -11.67 5.13 9.09
N ASN A 27 -10.64 4.40 8.65
CA ASN A 27 -9.37 4.99 8.25
C ASN A 27 -9.41 5.23 6.74
N ILE A 28 -9.08 6.42 6.29
CA ILE A 28 -9.02 6.76 4.87
C ILE A 28 -7.62 7.18 4.45
N GLY A 29 -7.32 7.01 3.16
CA GLY A 29 -6.06 7.41 2.55
C GLY A 29 -6.29 8.42 1.42
N LEU A 30 -5.48 9.46 1.36
CA LEU A 30 -5.33 10.30 0.17
C LEU A 30 -4.16 9.75 -0.63
N ILE A 31 -4.48 9.21 -1.80
CA ILE A 31 -3.56 8.62 -2.75
C ILE A 31 -3.91 9.13 -4.15
N GLY A 32 -3.03 8.96 -5.10
CA GLY A 32 -3.27 9.35 -6.49
C GLY A 32 -1.96 9.43 -7.23
N GLY A 33 -1.79 10.40 -8.12
CA GLY A 33 -0.47 10.75 -8.63
C GLY A 33 0.39 11.30 -7.49
N GLU A 34 0.10 12.52 -7.07
CA GLU A 34 0.65 13.15 -5.87
C GLU A 34 -0.44 14.03 -5.23
N PRO A 35 -1.01 13.64 -4.07
CA PRO A 35 -2.13 14.35 -3.46
C PRO A 35 -1.82 15.82 -3.12
N THR A 36 -0.59 16.11 -2.72
CA THR A 36 -0.17 17.47 -2.30
C THR A 36 -0.13 18.48 -3.47
N LEU A 37 -0.25 18.01 -4.72
CA LEU A 37 -0.40 18.88 -5.89
C LEU A 37 -1.84 19.35 -6.12
N HIS A 38 -2.82 18.74 -5.43
CA HIS A 38 -4.20 19.10 -5.61
C HIS A 38 -4.46 20.58 -5.22
N PRO A 39 -5.13 21.39 -6.05
CA PRO A 39 -5.32 22.81 -5.78
C PRO A 39 -6.07 23.10 -4.47
N HIS A 40 -6.93 22.18 -4.04
CA HIS A 40 -7.69 22.27 -2.79
C HIS A 40 -7.22 21.26 -1.73
N PHE A 41 -5.95 20.85 -1.75
CA PHE A 41 -5.43 19.84 -0.84
C PHE A 41 -5.70 20.16 0.63
N ASP A 42 -5.39 21.38 1.06
CA ASP A 42 -5.58 21.80 2.46
C ASP A 42 -7.05 21.72 2.90
N GLU A 43 -7.96 22.08 2.00
CA GLU A 43 -9.40 22.01 2.27
C GLU A 43 -9.89 20.57 2.38
N ILE A 44 -9.44 19.69 1.49
CA ILE A 44 -9.72 18.25 1.52
C ILE A 44 -9.27 17.65 2.85
N VAL A 45 -8.04 17.93 3.28
CA VAL A 45 -7.52 17.44 4.56
C VAL A 45 -8.35 17.94 5.73
N ARG A 46 -8.73 19.25 5.75
CA ARG A 46 -9.56 19.82 6.82
C ARG A 46 -10.94 19.18 6.88
N ARG A 47 -11.60 18.96 5.74
CA ARG A 47 -12.92 18.29 5.67
C ARG A 47 -12.82 16.84 6.17
N ALA A 48 -11.81 16.09 5.74
CA ALA A 48 -11.61 14.73 6.21
C ALA A 48 -11.37 14.67 7.73
N VAL A 49 -10.52 15.53 8.27
CA VAL A 49 -10.23 15.59 9.72
C VAL A 49 -11.44 16.02 10.55
N ALA A 50 -12.28 16.93 10.02
CA ALA A 50 -13.51 17.39 10.67
C ALA A 50 -14.60 16.32 10.72
N CYS A 51 -14.58 15.33 9.84
CA CYS A 51 -15.53 14.23 9.86
C CYS A 51 -15.29 13.33 11.09
N GLU A 52 -16.30 13.18 11.95
CA GLU A 52 -16.20 12.41 13.19
C GLU A 52 -15.89 10.94 12.95
N ASN A 53 -16.46 10.36 11.88
CA ASN A 53 -16.25 8.96 11.51
C ASN A 53 -14.88 8.70 10.87
N VAL A 54 -14.10 9.69 10.51
CA VAL A 54 -12.70 9.51 10.10
C VAL A 54 -11.84 9.43 11.36
N THR A 55 -11.28 8.25 11.62
CA THR A 55 -10.42 8.02 12.79
C THR A 55 -8.95 8.30 12.46
N MET A 56 -8.53 8.06 11.23
CA MET A 56 -7.19 8.34 10.73
C MET A 56 -7.25 8.72 9.25
N LEU A 57 -6.48 9.73 8.89
CA LEU A 57 -6.25 10.17 7.50
C LEU A 57 -4.78 9.94 7.15
N THR A 58 -4.50 8.99 6.26
CA THR A 58 -3.13 8.76 5.77
C THR A 58 -2.91 9.49 4.44
N VAL A 59 -1.90 10.34 4.38
CA VAL A 59 -1.47 10.99 3.13
C VAL A 59 -0.28 10.22 2.57
N TYR A 60 -0.46 9.66 1.36
CA TYR A 60 0.59 8.95 0.61
C TYR A 60 1.25 9.95 -0.33
N THR A 61 2.50 10.31 -0.07
CA THR A 61 3.18 11.41 -0.79
C THR A 61 4.61 11.07 -1.18
N ASN A 62 5.09 11.71 -2.23
CA ASN A 62 6.52 11.71 -2.58
C ASN A 62 7.35 12.69 -1.69
N GLY A 63 6.70 13.47 -0.84
CA GLY A 63 7.33 14.33 0.14
C GLY A 63 7.74 15.72 -0.35
N LEU A 64 7.70 16.01 -1.65
CA LEU A 64 8.22 17.27 -2.21
C LEU A 64 7.53 18.53 -1.67
N LEU A 65 6.26 18.46 -1.33
CA LEU A 65 5.46 19.60 -0.89
C LEU A 65 5.09 19.57 0.60
N ILE A 66 5.73 18.71 1.40
CA ILE A 66 5.48 18.62 2.85
C ILE A 66 5.63 19.97 3.53
N GLU A 67 6.73 20.69 3.26
CA GLU A 67 7.01 21.97 3.88
C GLU A 67 5.90 23.01 3.59
N LYS A 68 5.39 23.04 2.36
CA LYS A 68 4.28 23.92 1.94
C LYS A 68 2.98 23.63 2.71
N HIS A 69 2.69 22.38 3.01
CA HIS A 69 1.44 21.93 3.62
C HIS A 69 1.60 21.50 5.08
N ALA A 70 2.71 21.86 5.74
CA ALA A 70 3.06 21.40 7.09
C ALA A 70 1.95 21.65 8.12
N ASP A 71 1.23 22.77 8.02
CA ASP A 71 0.15 23.13 8.94
C ASP A 71 -1.01 22.13 8.90
N VAL A 72 -1.48 21.75 7.72
CA VAL A 72 -2.60 20.79 7.59
C VAL A 72 -2.14 19.35 7.78
N LEU A 73 -0.89 19.03 7.38
CA LEU A 73 -0.31 17.71 7.59
C LEU A 73 -0.06 17.42 9.08
N SER A 74 0.11 18.42 9.93
CA SER A 74 0.26 18.26 11.38
C SER A 74 -1.07 18.20 12.16
N LEU A 75 -2.22 18.37 11.52
CA LEU A 75 -3.53 18.26 12.17
C LEU A 75 -3.71 16.89 12.87
N PRO A 76 -4.53 16.84 13.94
CA PRO A 76 -4.93 15.57 14.54
C PRO A 76 -5.49 14.59 13.50
N LYS A 77 -5.35 13.28 13.75
CA LYS A 77 -5.75 12.17 12.86
C LYS A 77 -4.90 12.04 11.57
N VAL A 78 -4.11 13.04 11.17
CA VAL A 78 -3.27 12.94 9.97
C VAL A 78 -2.02 12.11 10.25
N THR A 79 -1.75 11.15 9.37
CA THR A 79 -0.51 10.38 9.29
C THR A 79 0.06 10.46 7.89
N LEU A 80 1.34 10.26 7.73
CA LEU A 80 2.00 10.28 6.41
C LEU A 80 2.66 8.94 6.12
N LEU A 81 2.56 8.52 4.86
CA LEU A 81 3.50 7.58 4.26
C LEU A 81 4.29 8.32 3.19
N VAL A 82 5.56 8.56 3.46
CA VAL A 82 6.45 9.23 2.52
C VAL A 82 7.20 8.19 1.71
N ASN A 83 6.84 8.03 0.44
CA ASN A 83 7.59 7.20 -0.51
C ASN A 83 8.83 7.98 -0.97
N TRP A 84 9.98 7.67 -0.37
CA TRP A 84 11.21 8.43 -0.57
C TRP A 84 12.18 7.66 -1.44
N ASN A 85 12.30 8.07 -2.68
CA ASN A 85 13.17 7.42 -3.67
C ASN A 85 14.65 7.79 -3.46
N ALA A 86 15.54 6.98 -4.02
CA ALA A 86 16.97 7.20 -3.94
C ALA A 86 17.39 8.56 -4.57
N PRO A 87 18.47 9.21 -4.07
CA PRO A 87 18.90 10.50 -4.58
C PRO A 87 19.15 10.54 -6.09
N ASN A 88 19.66 9.44 -6.68
CA ASN A 88 19.92 9.30 -8.11
C ASN A 88 18.66 9.12 -8.97
N GLU A 89 17.50 8.84 -8.35
CA GLU A 89 16.19 8.74 -9.01
C GLU A 89 15.42 10.06 -8.97
N LEU A 90 15.91 11.03 -8.23
CA LEU A 90 15.26 12.31 -8.02
C LEU A 90 15.93 13.42 -8.84
N ARG A 91 15.16 14.45 -9.20
CA ARG A 91 15.73 15.67 -9.77
C ARG A 91 16.68 16.35 -8.75
N GLU A 92 17.61 17.14 -9.26
CA GLU A 92 18.54 17.90 -8.43
C GLU A 92 17.80 18.73 -7.35
N GLY A 93 18.28 18.66 -6.12
CA GLY A 93 17.73 19.37 -4.96
C GLY A 93 16.45 18.77 -4.37
N ALA A 94 15.80 17.83 -5.04
CA ALA A 94 14.55 17.24 -4.55
C ALA A 94 14.75 16.43 -3.26
N PHE A 95 15.84 15.69 -3.16
CA PHE A 95 16.15 14.91 -1.96
C PHE A 95 16.24 15.80 -0.71
N GLU A 96 16.99 16.91 -0.80
CA GLU A 96 17.13 17.87 0.31
C GLU A 96 15.82 18.63 0.58
N GLN A 97 14.98 18.84 -0.43
CA GLN A 97 13.65 19.44 -0.26
C GLN A 97 12.74 18.53 0.57
N ILE A 98 12.68 17.22 0.27
CA ILE A 98 11.93 16.23 1.03
C ILE A 98 12.45 16.19 2.47
N LYS A 99 13.77 16.13 2.63
CA LYS A 99 14.42 16.08 3.94
C LYS A 99 14.03 17.26 4.82
N ARG A 100 14.07 18.50 4.29
CA ARG A 100 13.62 19.69 5.06
C ARG A 100 12.17 19.57 5.48
N GLY A 101 11.28 19.11 4.59
CA GLY A 101 9.87 18.91 4.92
C GLY A 101 9.66 17.88 6.04
N VAL A 102 10.38 16.75 5.99
CA VAL A 102 10.33 15.73 7.05
C VAL A 102 10.97 16.26 8.35
N ASP A 103 12.11 16.97 8.27
CA ASP A 103 12.74 17.61 9.43
C ASP A 103 11.76 18.58 10.12
N GLU A 104 11.02 19.41 9.36
CA GLU A 104 9.99 20.31 9.89
C GLU A 104 8.91 19.56 10.66
N LEU A 105 8.37 18.49 10.09
CA LEU A 105 7.30 17.72 10.75
C LEU A 105 7.82 16.95 11.96
N VAL A 106 9.02 16.35 11.89
CA VAL A 106 9.56 15.52 12.98
C VAL A 106 10.04 16.37 14.15
N PHE A 107 10.85 17.41 13.88
CA PHE A 107 11.54 18.16 14.92
C PHE A 107 10.75 19.38 15.43
N ASN A 108 9.94 20.01 14.57
CA ASN A 108 9.19 21.23 14.93
C ASN A 108 7.71 20.99 15.20
N ARG A 109 7.13 19.87 14.71
CA ARG A 109 5.69 19.55 14.85
C ARG A 109 5.41 18.27 15.65
N ASP A 110 6.41 17.62 16.19
CA ASP A 110 6.29 16.37 16.97
C ASP A 110 5.52 15.22 16.26
N MET A 111 5.75 15.09 14.95
CA MET A 111 5.02 14.11 14.13
C MET A 111 5.74 12.79 13.94
N ARG A 112 6.88 12.51 14.60
CA ARG A 112 7.68 11.29 14.40
C ARG A 112 6.83 10.01 14.39
N ARG A 113 5.90 9.86 15.34
CA ARG A 113 5.04 8.67 15.47
C ARG A 113 3.92 8.59 14.42
N ARG A 114 3.72 9.65 13.65
CA ARG A 114 2.67 9.77 12.62
C ARG A 114 3.23 9.79 11.20
N ILE A 115 4.53 9.62 11.05
CA ILE A 115 5.21 9.52 9.76
C ILE A 115 5.79 8.13 9.62
N ASN A 116 5.55 7.51 8.46
CA ASN A 116 6.22 6.29 8.02
C ASN A 116 6.99 6.61 6.74
N LEU A 117 8.22 6.12 6.64
CA LEU A 117 8.94 6.11 5.37
C LEU A 117 8.64 4.83 4.62
N GLY A 118 8.61 4.89 3.29
CA GLY A 118 8.31 3.76 2.44
C GLY A 118 9.33 3.55 1.33
N LEU A 119 9.72 2.30 1.15
CA LEU A 119 10.52 1.82 0.03
C LEU A 119 9.65 0.99 -0.92
N ASN A 120 9.76 1.27 -2.22
CA ASN A 120 9.10 0.51 -3.27
C ASN A 120 10.14 -0.25 -4.09
N LEU A 121 10.18 -1.57 -3.95
CA LEU A 121 11.07 -2.43 -4.70
C LEU A 121 10.51 -2.70 -6.10
N HIS A 122 11.13 -2.11 -7.12
CA HIS A 122 10.73 -2.26 -8.52
C HIS A 122 11.37 -3.46 -9.21
N GLY A 123 12.61 -3.79 -8.87
CA GLY A 123 13.38 -4.91 -9.39
C GLY A 123 13.62 -6.01 -8.35
N GLU A 124 14.65 -6.81 -8.56
CA GLU A 124 15.12 -7.80 -7.60
C GLU A 124 15.96 -7.16 -6.49
N THR A 125 16.55 -5.99 -6.76
CA THR A 125 17.38 -5.21 -5.85
C THR A 125 17.10 -3.72 -6.02
N MET A 126 17.51 -2.91 -5.04
CA MET A 126 17.46 -1.45 -5.10
C MET A 126 18.56 -0.84 -4.22
N GLU A 127 18.89 0.44 -4.45
CA GLU A 127 19.69 1.23 -3.52
C GLU A 127 18.83 1.65 -2.31
N TYR A 128 19.31 1.41 -1.08
CA TYR A 128 18.58 1.76 0.14
C TYR A 128 19.46 2.29 1.28
N GLY A 129 20.77 2.42 1.07
CA GLY A 129 21.69 2.94 2.10
C GLY A 129 21.25 4.31 2.63
N TYR A 130 20.83 5.21 1.73
CA TYR A 130 20.27 6.51 2.09
C TYR A 130 19.07 6.42 3.05
N MET A 131 18.27 5.35 2.96
CA MET A 131 17.11 5.15 3.83
C MET A 131 17.55 4.80 5.25
N LEU A 132 18.61 4.00 5.41
CA LEU A 132 19.16 3.68 6.73
C LEU A 132 19.60 4.97 7.44
N ASP A 133 20.33 5.86 6.74
CA ASP A 133 20.76 7.16 7.27
C ASP A 133 19.57 8.03 7.70
N LEU A 134 18.49 8.05 6.91
CA LEU A 134 17.28 8.81 7.23
C LEU A 134 16.52 8.24 8.43
N LEU A 135 16.42 6.92 8.54
CA LEU A 135 15.75 6.24 9.65
C LEU A 135 16.49 6.52 10.98
N GLU A 136 17.81 6.38 11.00
CA GLU A 136 18.63 6.70 12.16
C GLU A 136 18.55 8.19 12.52
N ARG A 137 18.71 9.09 11.54
CA ARG A 137 18.66 10.53 11.74
C ARG A 137 17.37 11.00 12.43
N HIS A 138 16.24 10.49 11.99
CA HIS A 138 14.93 10.91 12.49
C HIS A 138 14.44 10.06 13.68
N GLY A 139 15.15 8.98 14.01
CA GLY A 139 14.78 8.04 15.06
C GLY A 139 13.48 7.30 14.77
N PHE A 140 13.28 6.90 13.52
CA PHE A 140 12.17 6.01 13.16
C PHE A 140 12.49 4.57 13.55
N ASP A 141 11.49 3.87 14.09
CA ASP A 141 11.59 2.49 14.56
C ASP A 141 11.01 1.47 13.56
N LYS A 142 10.44 1.94 12.46
CA LYS A 142 9.86 1.09 11.42
C LYS A 142 9.90 1.73 10.04
N VAL A 143 9.89 0.89 9.00
CA VAL A 143 9.85 1.31 7.59
C VAL A 143 8.95 0.38 6.78
N ARG A 144 8.15 0.97 5.90
CA ARG A 144 7.27 0.20 5.01
C ARG A 144 8.03 -0.27 3.78
N ILE A 145 7.90 -1.56 3.46
CA ILE A 145 8.43 -2.18 2.24
C ILE A 145 7.28 -2.61 1.34
N SER A 146 7.34 -2.31 0.07
CA SER A 146 6.40 -2.79 -0.93
C SER A 146 7.11 -3.30 -2.17
N LEU A 147 6.66 -4.44 -2.70
CA LEU A 147 7.02 -4.86 -4.04
C LEU A 147 6.00 -4.27 -5.00
N THR A 148 6.47 -3.59 -6.05
CA THR A 148 5.58 -3.02 -7.06
C THR A 148 4.83 -4.12 -7.81
N VAL A 149 3.56 -3.85 -8.10
CA VAL A 149 2.72 -4.74 -8.91
C VAL A 149 2.98 -4.44 -10.38
N PRO A 150 2.94 -5.46 -11.27
CA PRO A 150 3.11 -5.24 -12.71
C PRO A 150 2.00 -4.33 -13.26
N GLU A 151 2.32 -3.56 -14.30
CA GLU A 151 1.31 -2.78 -15.02
C GLU A 151 0.43 -3.72 -15.87
N PHE A 152 -0.87 -3.45 -15.86
CA PHE A 152 -1.84 -4.17 -16.70
C PHE A 152 -1.88 -3.53 -18.09
N PRO A 153 -1.92 -4.31 -19.22
CA PRO A 153 -1.82 -5.79 -19.27
C PRO A 153 -0.37 -6.33 -19.39
N GLU A 154 0.65 -5.48 -19.61
CA GLU A 154 1.99 -5.90 -20.04
C GLU A 154 2.71 -6.76 -19.00
N GLY A 155 2.53 -6.45 -17.72
CA GLY A 155 3.14 -7.19 -16.62
C GLY A 155 2.32 -8.37 -16.13
N CYS A 156 1.11 -8.54 -16.63
CA CYS A 156 0.23 -9.65 -16.25
C CYS A 156 0.72 -10.95 -16.89
N GLY A 157 0.72 -12.02 -16.09
CA GLY A 157 1.30 -13.32 -16.47
C GLY A 157 2.67 -13.57 -15.85
N GLN A 158 3.29 -12.57 -15.21
CA GLN A 158 4.42 -12.82 -14.32
C GLN A 158 3.95 -13.61 -13.09
N ASN A 159 4.79 -14.53 -12.61
CA ASN A 159 4.48 -15.30 -11.42
C ASN A 159 4.93 -14.54 -10.16
N ALA A 160 3.95 -14.14 -9.33
CA ALA A 160 4.23 -13.43 -8.08
C ALA A 160 5.18 -14.21 -7.14
N ILE A 161 5.05 -15.55 -7.06
CA ILE A 161 5.89 -16.39 -6.20
C ILE A 161 7.33 -16.42 -6.71
N GLU A 162 7.53 -16.56 -8.02
CA GLU A 162 8.88 -16.53 -8.64
C GLU A 162 9.54 -15.18 -8.40
N ARG A 163 8.80 -14.07 -8.57
CA ARG A 163 9.31 -12.74 -8.27
C ARG A 163 9.75 -12.60 -6.80
N PHE A 164 8.93 -13.05 -5.86
CA PHE A 164 9.33 -13.04 -4.45
C PHE A 164 10.55 -13.91 -4.17
N ARG A 165 10.66 -15.08 -4.80
CA ARG A 165 11.83 -15.95 -4.69
C ARG A 165 13.10 -15.26 -5.20
N ALA A 166 13.01 -14.53 -6.31
CA ALA A 166 14.13 -13.76 -6.87
C ALA A 166 14.56 -12.61 -5.95
N CYS A 167 13.61 -11.89 -5.35
CA CYS A 167 13.89 -10.80 -4.42
C CYS A 167 14.35 -11.27 -3.02
N LYS A 168 14.07 -12.52 -2.64
CA LYS A 168 14.27 -13.03 -1.27
C LYS A 168 15.67 -12.79 -0.69
N PRO A 169 16.79 -13.10 -1.38
CA PRO A 169 18.13 -12.86 -0.82
C PRO A 169 18.38 -11.39 -0.50
N PHE A 170 17.89 -10.50 -1.35
CA PHE A 170 17.99 -9.06 -1.14
C PHE A 170 17.14 -8.60 0.05
N LEU A 171 15.90 -9.08 0.16
CA LEU A 171 15.00 -8.76 1.27
C LEU A 171 15.59 -9.19 2.62
N LEU A 172 16.15 -10.41 2.71
CA LEU A 172 16.77 -10.89 3.95
C LEU A 172 17.96 -10.02 4.35
N LYS A 173 18.82 -9.63 3.39
CA LYS A 173 19.94 -8.72 3.66
C LYS A 173 19.43 -7.35 4.15
N MET A 174 18.50 -6.76 3.44
CA MET A 174 17.93 -5.44 3.78
C MET A 174 17.28 -5.46 5.17
N PHE A 175 16.56 -6.53 5.53
CA PHE A 175 15.95 -6.67 6.84
C PHE A 175 16.99 -6.82 7.96
N ALA A 176 18.09 -7.55 7.69
CA ALA A 176 19.19 -7.64 8.64
C ALA A 176 19.89 -6.29 8.88
N ASP A 177 20.09 -5.51 7.81
CA ASP A 177 20.69 -4.17 7.92
C ASP A 177 19.75 -3.20 8.69
N MET A 178 18.45 -3.28 8.48
CA MET A 178 17.44 -2.49 9.23
C MET A 178 17.38 -2.90 10.70
N ASP A 179 17.37 -4.21 10.99
CA ASP A 179 17.43 -4.73 12.36
C ASP A 179 18.69 -4.25 13.11
N ALA A 180 19.84 -4.19 12.43
CA ALA A 180 21.09 -3.72 13.00
C ALA A 180 21.06 -2.26 13.50
N ILE A 181 20.19 -1.42 12.91
CA ILE A 181 19.96 -0.04 13.34
C ILE A 181 18.68 0.12 14.19
N GLY A 182 18.07 -0.98 14.64
CA GLY A 182 16.88 -0.96 15.50
C GLY A 182 15.59 -0.62 14.77
N VAL A 183 15.48 -0.87 13.47
CA VAL A 183 14.30 -0.57 12.63
C VAL A 183 13.61 -1.85 12.20
N LEU A 184 12.29 -1.92 12.39
CA LEU A 184 11.45 -3.01 11.91
C LEU A 184 10.95 -2.72 10.49
N PRO A 185 11.31 -3.52 9.46
CA PRO A 185 10.61 -3.49 8.18
C PRO A 185 9.21 -4.09 8.32
N TYR A 186 8.23 -3.60 7.55
CA TYR A 186 6.90 -4.19 7.51
C TYR A 186 6.25 -4.08 6.13
N TYR A 187 5.28 -4.95 5.86
CA TYR A 187 4.46 -4.91 4.65
C TYR A 187 3.06 -4.40 4.98
N ASP A 188 2.55 -3.42 4.23
CA ASP A 188 1.15 -3.00 4.28
C ASP A 188 0.28 -3.81 3.30
N CYS A 189 0.83 -4.17 2.15
CA CYS A 189 0.20 -5.04 1.17
C CYS A 189 1.25 -5.88 0.42
N ASN A 190 0.82 -6.74 -0.51
CA ASN A 190 1.68 -7.57 -1.35
C ASN A 190 2.71 -8.36 -0.54
N ARG A 191 2.24 -9.04 0.51
CA ARG A 191 3.10 -9.84 1.39
C ARG A 191 3.64 -11.07 0.68
N PRO A 192 4.92 -11.44 0.91
CA PRO A 192 5.47 -12.68 0.42
C PRO A 192 4.70 -13.90 0.95
N PRO A 193 4.33 -14.86 0.08
CA PRO A 193 3.67 -16.08 0.53
C PRO A 193 4.56 -16.90 1.46
N TRP A 194 3.97 -17.55 2.46
CA TRP A 194 4.64 -18.42 3.43
C TRP A 194 5.64 -19.40 2.85
N CYS A 195 5.31 -19.98 1.68
CA CYS A 195 6.08 -21.05 1.04
C CYS A 195 7.41 -20.62 0.40
N ILE A 196 7.70 -19.31 0.34
CA ILE A 196 8.99 -18.84 -0.20
C ILE A 196 10.12 -18.93 0.83
N TRP A 197 9.77 -18.97 2.12
CA TRP A 197 10.73 -18.98 3.23
C TRP A 197 11.07 -20.41 3.67
N SER A 198 12.34 -20.68 3.97
CA SER A 198 12.74 -21.91 4.68
C SER A 198 12.26 -21.85 6.14
N ASP A 199 12.33 -22.96 6.86
CA ASP A 199 11.90 -22.97 8.27
C ASP A 199 12.84 -22.14 9.15
N GLU A 200 14.13 -22.12 8.84
CA GLU A 200 15.13 -21.25 9.51
C GLU A 200 14.86 -19.77 9.23
N GLU A 201 14.53 -19.41 7.97
CA GLU A 201 14.19 -18.05 7.60
C GLU A 201 12.90 -17.60 8.28
N LYS A 202 11.88 -18.45 8.36
CA LYS A 202 10.64 -18.17 9.09
C LYS A 202 10.89 -17.89 10.57
N GLN A 203 11.73 -18.71 11.20
CA GLN A 203 12.06 -18.52 12.61
C GLN A 203 12.82 -17.20 12.81
N TRP A 204 13.82 -16.93 11.97
CA TRP A 204 14.57 -15.68 12.02
C TRP A 204 13.66 -14.44 11.85
N LEU A 205 12.69 -14.47 10.90
CA LEU A 205 11.75 -13.37 10.68
C LEU A 205 10.80 -13.15 11.88
N ARG A 206 10.38 -14.23 12.57
CA ARG A 206 9.60 -14.13 13.80
C ARG A 206 10.42 -13.54 14.94
N ASP A 207 11.63 -14.02 15.13
CA ASP A 207 12.54 -13.51 16.16
C ASP A 207 12.86 -12.04 15.92
N LEU A 208 13.02 -11.63 14.64
CA LEU A 208 13.19 -10.23 14.27
C LEU A 208 11.98 -9.40 14.70
N ALA A 209 10.76 -9.79 14.33
CA ALA A 209 9.55 -9.09 14.74
C ALA A 209 9.43 -9.00 16.27
N ALA A 210 9.69 -10.11 16.99
CA ALA A 210 9.63 -10.17 18.44
C ALA A 210 10.65 -9.23 19.14
N ARG A 211 11.88 -9.12 18.61
CA ARG A 211 12.89 -8.17 19.13
C ARG A 211 12.42 -6.72 19.09
N HIS A 212 11.59 -6.37 18.11
CA HIS A 212 10.99 -5.05 17.97
C HIS A 212 9.63 -4.90 18.68
N GLY A 213 9.22 -5.88 19.49
CA GLY A 213 7.93 -5.87 20.20
C GLY A 213 6.71 -5.96 19.27
N ALA A 214 6.90 -6.43 18.04
CA ALA A 214 5.84 -6.65 17.08
C ALA A 214 5.30 -8.09 17.15
N ASP A 215 4.11 -8.30 16.57
CA ASP A 215 3.55 -9.64 16.41
C ASP A 215 4.49 -10.51 15.55
N GLU A 216 4.71 -11.76 15.94
CA GLU A 216 5.56 -12.70 15.24
C GLU A 216 5.13 -12.92 13.77
N CYS A 217 3.86 -12.68 13.46
CA CYS A 217 3.31 -12.75 12.11
C CYS A 217 3.51 -11.47 11.27
N THR A 218 4.16 -10.44 11.80
CA THR A 218 4.34 -9.16 11.09
C THR A 218 5.08 -9.31 9.76
N LEU A 219 6.14 -10.11 9.73
CA LEU A 219 6.97 -10.32 8.54
C LEU A 219 6.67 -11.64 7.82
N VAL A 220 6.23 -12.66 8.54
CA VAL A 220 5.92 -13.99 8.01
C VAL A 220 4.64 -14.55 8.64
N ASP A 221 3.64 -14.81 7.81
CA ASP A 221 2.34 -15.31 8.25
C ASP A 221 1.89 -16.48 7.36
N THR A 222 1.20 -17.45 7.96
CA THR A 222 0.46 -18.48 7.22
C THR A 222 -0.71 -17.89 6.45
N GLU A 223 -1.28 -16.79 6.95
CA GLU A 223 -2.39 -16.07 6.33
C GLU A 223 -1.86 -14.99 5.38
N SER A 224 -1.64 -15.35 4.12
CA SER A 224 -1.25 -14.42 3.06
C SER A 224 -2.46 -14.17 2.13
N PHE A 225 -3.46 -13.46 2.63
CA PHE A 225 -4.60 -13.05 1.82
C PHE A 225 -4.61 -11.54 1.58
N CYS A 226 -5.12 -11.17 0.41
CA CYS A 226 -5.24 -9.79 -0.02
C CYS A 226 -6.66 -9.29 0.28
N ARG A 227 -6.79 -8.43 1.29
CA ARG A 227 -8.08 -7.79 1.61
C ARG A 227 -8.39 -6.70 0.58
N PRO A 228 -9.65 -6.51 0.17
CA PRO A 228 -10.04 -5.36 -0.63
C PRO A 228 -9.67 -4.04 0.07
N VAL A 229 -8.97 -3.18 -0.65
CA VAL A 229 -8.74 -1.77 -0.28
C VAL A 229 -9.44 -0.96 -1.36
N ILE A 230 -10.54 -0.30 -1.01
CA ILE A 230 -11.35 0.41 -1.99
C ILE A 230 -10.75 1.80 -2.23
N ASP A 231 -10.35 2.05 -3.47
CA ASP A 231 -9.93 3.38 -3.89
C ASP A 231 -11.03 4.03 -4.73
N VAL A 232 -11.49 5.20 -4.32
CA VAL A 232 -12.49 5.99 -5.05
C VAL A 232 -11.77 6.99 -5.95
N LEU A 233 -12.07 6.93 -7.24
CA LEU A 233 -11.50 7.81 -8.26
C LEU A 233 -12.21 9.17 -8.29
N PRO A 234 -11.60 10.20 -8.94
CA PRO A 234 -12.18 11.53 -9.02
C PRO A 234 -13.60 11.61 -9.61
N ASP A 235 -13.99 10.65 -10.43
CA ASP A 235 -15.31 10.55 -11.07
C ASP A 235 -16.32 9.68 -10.27
N LEU A 236 -16.03 9.39 -9.01
CA LEU A 236 -16.83 8.55 -8.11
C LEU A 236 -16.90 7.06 -8.50
N ARG A 237 -16.13 6.64 -9.49
CA ARG A 237 -15.92 5.20 -9.69
C ARG A 237 -14.90 4.70 -8.68
N ALA A 238 -15.12 3.49 -8.21
CA ALA A 238 -14.22 2.81 -7.31
C ALA A 238 -13.50 1.65 -8.00
N VAL A 239 -12.31 1.35 -7.51
CA VAL A 239 -11.54 0.15 -7.87
C VAL A 239 -11.26 -0.66 -6.61
N ARG A 240 -10.99 -1.95 -6.79
CA ARG A 240 -10.69 -2.84 -5.67
C ARG A 240 -9.45 -2.41 -4.87
N CYS A 241 -8.44 -1.92 -5.54
CA CYS A 241 -7.24 -1.30 -4.98
C CYS A 241 -6.46 -0.57 -6.07
N PHE A 242 -5.55 0.30 -5.68
CA PHE A 242 -4.72 1.08 -6.61
C PHE A 242 -3.94 0.20 -7.61
N GLY A 243 -3.36 -0.92 -7.16
CA GLY A 243 -2.65 -1.87 -8.03
C GLY A 243 -3.53 -2.56 -9.10
N MET A 244 -4.85 -2.37 -9.05
CA MET A 244 -5.82 -2.89 -10.02
C MET A 244 -6.63 -1.75 -10.67
N SER A 245 -6.13 -0.51 -10.66
CA SER A 245 -6.83 0.69 -11.15
C SER A 245 -7.18 0.64 -12.65
N ALA A 246 -6.46 -0.14 -13.43
CA ALA A 246 -6.74 -0.36 -14.86
C ALA A 246 -7.78 -1.48 -15.11
N PHE A 247 -8.23 -2.16 -14.07
CA PHE A 247 -9.15 -3.27 -14.16
C PHE A 247 -10.61 -2.83 -13.96
N GLU A 248 -11.46 -3.63 -13.33
CA GLU A 248 -12.89 -3.39 -13.13
C GLU A 248 -13.16 -2.17 -12.25
N LYS A 249 -14.08 -1.30 -12.67
CA LYS A 249 -14.52 -0.11 -11.95
C LYS A 249 -16.02 -0.18 -11.69
N ALA A 250 -16.43 0.29 -10.52
CA ALA A 250 -17.83 0.35 -10.11
C ALA A 250 -18.18 1.75 -9.59
N ASP A 251 -19.32 2.31 -9.97
CA ASP A 251 -19.77 3.62 -9.48
C ASP A 251 -20.25 3.47 -8.03
N ILE A 252 -19.72 4.26 -7.10
CA ILE A 252 -20.10 4.15 -5.67
C ILE A 252 -21.57 4.49 -5.44
N ARG A 253 -22.19 5.26 -6.32
CA ARG A 253 -23.61 5.67 -6.24
C ARG A 253 -24.58 4.52 -6.48
N ASP A 254 -24.12 3.41 -7.09
CA ASP A 254 -24.91 2.21 -7.33
C ASP A 254 -24.99 1.28 -6.10
N TYR A 255 -24.30 1.63 -5.00
CA TYR A 255 -24.19 0.81 -3.80
C TYR A 255 -24.74 1.55 -2.56
N ALA A 256 -25.44 0.84 -1.71
CA ALA A 256 -25.97 1.42 -0.47
C ALA A 256 -24.85 1.83 0.50
N ASN A 257 -23.75 1.11 0.52
CA ASN A 257 -22.61 1.33 1.43
C ASN A 257 -21.34 0.59 0.95
N ILE A 258 -20.24 0.82 1.66
CA ILE A 258 -18.93 0.24 1.35
C ILE A 258 -18.93 -1.29 1.39
N ASN A 259 -19.73 -1.94 2.25
CA ASN A 259 -19.74 -3.40 2.37
C ASN A 259 -20.36 -4.05 1.12
N ASP A 260 -21.39 -3.42 0.53
CA ASP A 260 -22.00 -3.89 -0.71
C ASP A 260 -21.02 -3.79 -1.88
N LEU A 261 -20.25 -2.69 -1.95
CA LEU A 261 -19.21 -2.49 -2.94
C LEU A 261 -18.06 -3.49 -2.76
N VAL A 262 -17.60 -3.74 -1.53
CA VAL A 262 -16.62 -4.78 -1.22
C VAL A 262 -17.13 -6.14 -1.67
N ALA A 263 -18.38 -6.49 -1.38
CA ALA A 263 -18.99 -7.74 -1.81
C ALA A 263 -19.05 -7.88 -3.35
N HIS A 264 -19.25 -6.76 -4.07
CA HIS A 264 -19.15 -6.73 -5.53
C HIS A 264 -17.75 -7.15 -5.99
N PHE A 265 -16.68 -6.47 -5.53
CA PHE A 265 -15.31 -6.79 -5.93
C PHE A 265 -14.88 -8.19 -5.48
N MET A 266 -15.32 -8.64 -4.32
CA MET A 266 -15.06 -10.03 -3.89
C MET A 266 -15.65 -11.06 -4.87
N ARG A 267 -16.84 -10.81 -5.44
CA ARG A 267 -17.43 -11.70 -6.44
C ARG A 267 -16.70 -11.64 -7.78
N ARG A 268 -16.40 -10.42 -8.25
CA ARG A 268 -15.85 -10.16 -9.58
C ARG A 268 -14.35 -10.42 -9.68
N ILE A 269 -13.61 -10.22 -8.62
CA ILE A 269 -12.14 -10.24 -8.61
C ILE A 269 -11.60 -11.32 -7.67
N ASP A 270 -11.96 -11.27 -6.38
CA ASP A 270 -11.31 -12.12 -5.39
C ASP A 270 -11.61 -13.60 -5.59
N ARG A 271 -12.88 -13.96 -5.76
CA ARG A 271 -13.27 -15.37 -5.98
C ARG A 271 -12.64 -15.98 -7.24
N PRO A 272 -12.63 -15.32 -8.41
CA PRO A 272 -11.86 -15.79 -9.55
C PRO A 272 -10.38 -15.93 -9.26
N ALA A 273 -9.73 -14.89 -8.65
CA ALA A 273 -8.31 -14.88 -8.36
C ALA A 273 -7.85 -16.06 -7.49
N TYR A 274 -8.64 -16.44 -6.47
CA TYR A 274 -8.33 -17.60 -5.62
C TYR A 274 -8.39 -18.93 -6.35
N ARG A 275 -9.15 -19.03 -7.45
CA ARG A 275 -9.23 -20.26 -8.28
C ARG A 275 -8.03 -20.41 -9.20
N ILE A 276 -7.42 -19.30 -9.62
CA ILE A 276 -6.23 -19.29 -10.46
C ILE A 276 -5.03 -19.76 -9.63
N LYS A 277 -4.27 -20.71 -10.18
CA LYS A 277 -3.06 -21.24 -9.56
C LYS A 277 -1.84 -20.45 -10.04
N ALA A 278 -1.07 -19.90 -9.12
CA ALA A 278 0.17 -19.22 -9.48
C ALA A 278 1.28 -20.21 -9.87
N MET A 279 1.28 -21.42 -9.27
CA MET A 279 2.26 -22.47 -9.54
C MET A 279 1.60 -23.86 -9.45
N PRO A 280 2.18 -24.91 -10.06
CA PRO A 280 1.67 -26.29 -9.97
C PRO A 280 1.52 -26.75 -8.51
N GLU A 281 2.48 -26.42 -7.63
CA GLU A 281 2.46 -26.81 -6.22
C GLU A 281 1.27 -26.20 -5.45
N CYS A 282 0.74 -25.09 -5.93
CA CYS A 282 -0.44 -24.46 -5.34
C CYS A 282 -1.71 -25.32 -5.50
N GLU A 283 -1.74 -26.30 -6.40
CA GLU A 283 -2.93 -27.13 -6.66
C GLU A 283 -3.38 -27.85 -5.40
N ASN A 284 -2.47 -28.49 -4.70
CA ASN A 284 -2.75 -29.28 -3.50
C ASN A 284 -2.37 -28.55 -2.19
N CYS A 285 -2.00 -27.29 -2.27
CA CYS A 285 -1.61 -26.50 -1.11
C CYS A 285 -2.81 -26.26 -0.18
N HIS A 286 -2.65 -26.67 1.10
CA HIS A 286 -3.68 -26.49 2.12
C HIS A 286 -4.06 -25.02 2.30
N LEU A 287 -3.09 -24.11 2.42
CA LEU A 287 -3.34 -22.68 2.64
C LEU A 287 -4.17 -22.05 1.51
N ARG A 288 -3.90 -22.43 0.25
CA ARG A 288 -4.73 -21.98 -0.87
C ARG A 288 -6.14 -22.56 -0.82
N ARG A 289 -6.26 -23.87 -0.56
CA ARG A 289 -7.57 -24.56 -0.54
C ARG A 289 -8.48 -24.09 0.59
N THR A 290 -7.91 -23.59 1.67
CA THR A 290 -8.64 -23.02 2.82
C THR A 290 -8.80 -21.50 2.72
N TRP A 291 -8.43 -20.89 1.58
CA TRP A 291 -8.52 -19.45 1.33
C TRP A 291 -7.62 -18.56 2.23
N LEU A 292 -6.65 -19.16 2.90
CA LEU A 292 -5.68 -18.44 3.73
C LEU A 292 -4.54 -17.81 2.91
N CYS A 293 -4.33 -18.25 1.66
CA CYS A 293 -3.29 -17.72 0.79
C CYS A 293 -3.82 -17.38 -0.59
N CYS A 294 -3.68 -16.14 -1.01
CA CYS A 294 -3.99 -15.66 -2.36
C CYS A 294 -2.84 -15.85 -3.37
N GLN A 295 -1.72 -16.43 -2.95
CA GLN A 295 -0.56 -16.73 -3.80
C GLN A 295 0.17 -15.48 -4.31
N GLY A 296 0.23 -14.44 -3.48
CA GLY A 296 0.76 -13.11 -3.84
C GLY A 296 -0.33 -12.13 -4.26
N CYS A 297 0.06 -10.96 -4.74
CA CYS A 297 -0.89 -9.92 -5.13
C CYS A 297 -1.79 -10.38 -6.28
N MET A 298 -3.09 -10.09 -6.19
CA MET A 298 -4.08 -10.42 -7.23
C MET A 298 -3.84 -9.67 -8.54
N GLY A 299 -3.14 -8.53 -8.50
CA GLY A 299 -2.74 -7.79 -9.69
C GLY A 299 -1.95 -8.62 -10.71
N TYR A 300 -1.26 -9.68 -10.28
CA TYR A 300 -0.59 -10.61 -11.20
C TYR A 300 -1.54 -11.53 -11.98
N LYS A 301 -2.81 -11.57 -11.63
CA LYS A 301 -3.82 -12.50 -12.19
C LYS A 301 -4.92 -11.78 -12.99
N MET A 302 -4.79 -10.48 -13.25
CA MET A 302 -5.87 -9.69 -13.86
C MET A 302 -6.34 -10.24 -15.21
N VAL A 303 -5.42 -10.68 -16.08
CA VAL A 303 -5.77 -11.25 -17.39
C VAL A 303 -6.58 -12.53 -17.27
N GLU A 304 -6.19 -13.42 -16.35
CA GLU A 304 -6.92 -14.68 -16.13
C GLU A 304 -8.28 -14.44 -15.47
N ILE A 305 -8.38 -13.47 -14.57
CA ILE A 305 -9.66 -13.07 -13.96
C ILE A 305 -10.62 -12.56 -15.03
N GLU A 306 -10.14 -11.70 -15.94
CA GLU A 306 -10.94 -11.15 -17.03
C GLU A 306 -11.47 -12.27 -17.95
N LYS A 307 -10.62 -13.22 -18.34
CA LYS A 307 -11.03 -14.39 -19.13
C LYS A 307 -12.11 -15.21 -18.43
N MET A 308 -11.93 -15.50 -17.14
CA MET A 308 -12.90 -16.27 -16.35
C MET A 308 -14.23 -15.54 -16.19
N ASN A 309 -14.25 -14.22 -16.10
CA ASN A 309 -15.48 -13.44 -16.04
C ASN A 309 -16.19 -13.42 -17.39
N ALA A 310 -15.47 -13.28 -18.51
CA ALA A 310 -16.04 -13.34 -19.85
C ALA A 310 -16.69 -14.69 -20.16
N GLU A 311 -16.08 -15.82 -19.75
CA GLU A 311 -16.63 -17.17 -19.92
C GLU A 311 -17.93 -17.40 -19.14
N ARG A 312 -18.20 -16.63 -18.09
CA ARG A 312 -19.40 -16.72 -17.26
C ARG A 312 -20.53 -15.82 -17.73
N GLY A 313 -20.28 -14.95 -18.71
CA GLY A 313 -21.23 -13.94 -19.15
C GLY A 313 -21.51 -12.86 -18.11
N GLU A 314 -20.56 -12.65 -17.23
CA GLU A 314 -20.63 -11.67 -16.14
C GLU A 314 -19.89 -10.35 -16.50
#